data_0cba3cfde8fca7d487113be9c47c7e25
#
_entry.id   0cba3cfde8fca7d487113be9c47c7e25
#
_cell.length_a   1.000
_cell.length_b   1.000
_cell.length_c   1.000
_cell.angle_alpha   90.00
_cell.angle_beta   90.00
_cell.angle_gamma   90.00
#
_symmetry.space_group_name_H-M   'P 1'
#
loop_
_entity.id
_entity.type
_entity.pdbx_description
1 polymer ?
#
loop_
_entity_poly.entity_id
_entity_poly.type
_entity_poly.pdbx_seq_one_letter_code
_entity_poly.pdbx_strand_id
1 'polypeptide(L)'
;VSITINNLTAGYDRHPVVHHLSGSFADASLTAVAGPNGGGKSTLLKALVGFVPLMTGRIDFGGIKSDDIAYLPQQFEIDRTFTISVIDVVLLGNWSRTGAYKPMGKLHKKEALDALAEVDMAAFASRPVVSLSTGQWQRVLFARIIVQRARLILLDEPFAAIDGHTTLELMQQLKQWGRNGVTIICVMHDLNLVRSHFPQSLLLSRELIAWGSTADVLSEENLEAALERRGSWQESLERCEINGEERSA
;
A
#
# COMPACT_ATOMS: atom_id res chain seq x y z
N VAL A 1 -1.73 14.86 12.48
CA VAL A 1 -0.29 14.94 12.11
C VAL A 1 -0.13 14.52 10.66
N SER A 2 0.24 15.41 9.74
CA SER A 2 0.37 15.14 8.32
C SER A 2 1.73 14.48 8.01
N ILE A 3 1.74 13.59 6.99
CA ILE A 3 2.98 13.04 6.44
C ILE A 3 3.41 13.96 5.30
N THR A 4 4.58 14.57 5.40
CA THR A 4 5.08 15.53 4.42
C THR A 4 6.25 14.94 3.64
N ILE A 5 6.17 15.01 2.32
CA ILE A 5 7.21 14.57 1.39
C ILE A 5 7.85 15.81 0.77
N ASN A 6 9.17 15.89 0.82
CA ASN A 6 9.95 17.01 0.28
C ASN A 6 10.96 16.52 -0.74
N ASN A 7 10.73 16.81 -2.02
CA ASN A 7 11.63 16.52 -3.15
C ASN A 7 12.14 15.07 -3.17
N LEU A 8 11.24 14.11 -2.92
CA LEU A 8 11.57 12.71 -2.83
C LEU A 8 11.92 12.14 -4.20
N THR A 9 13.10 11.53 -4.31
CA THR A 9 13.49 10.64 -5.40
C THR A 9 13.85 9.29 -4.83
N ALA A 10 13.22 8.22 -5.34
CA ALA A 10 13.41 6.85 -4.85
C ALA A 10 13.41 5.84 -6.01
N GLY A 11 14.17 4.77 -5.85
CA GLY A 11 14.30 3.72 -6.89
C GLY A 11 15.26 2.61 -6.48
N TYR A 12 15.65 1.78 -7.44
CA TYR A 12 16.50 0.59 -7.26
C TYR A 12 17.82 0.75 -8.04
N ASP A 13 18.90 0.21 -7.50
CA ASP A 13 20.21 0.14 -8.17
C ASP A 13 20.68 1.45 -8.84
N ARG A 14 20.45 2.59 -8.17
CA ARG A 14 20.69 3.95 -8.66
C ARG A 14 19.80 4.37 -9.85
N HIS A 15 18.78 3.59 -10.19
CA HIS A 15 17.79 3.98 -11.20
C HIS A 15 16.56 4.54 -10.47
N PRO A 16 16.29 5.84 -10.59
CA PRO A 16 15.13 6.44 -9.98
C PRO A 16 13.83 5.98 -10.68
N VAL A 17 12.82 5.68 -9.88
CA VAL A 17 11.48 5.26 -10.32
C VAL A 17 10.44 6.32 -9.97
N VAL A 18 10.60 6.98 -8.83
CA VAL A 18 9.83 8.16 -8.42
C VAL A 18 10.76 9.34 -8.39
N HIS A 19 10.38 10.45 -9.01
CA HIS A 19 11.21 11.64 -9.19
C HIS A 19 10.57 12.86 -8.54
N HIS A 20 11.34 13.59 -7.73
CA HIS A 20 11.05 14.92 -7.22
C HIS A 20 9.65 15.11 -6.63
N LEU A 21 9.07 14.06 -6.02
CA LEU A 21 7.75 14.12 -5.41
C LEU A 21 7.76 15.05 -4.19
N SER A 22 6.85 16.02 -4.17
CA SER A 22 6.61 16.90 -3.03
C SER A 22 5.12 17.05 -2.78
N GLY A 23 4.70 17.02 -1.52
CA GLY A 23 3.31 17.15 -1.10
C GLY A 23 3.07 16.60 0.30
N SER A 24 1.81 16.45 0.69
CA SER A 24 1.48 15.94 2.01
C SER A 24 0.21 15.09 2.02
N PHE A 25 0.24 14.01 2.80
CA PHE A 25 -0.96 13.26 3.18
C PHE A 25 -1.52 13.85 4.47
N ALA A 26 -2.79 14.20 4.46
CA ALA A 26 -3.47 14.73 5.64
C ALA A 26 -3.62 13.65 6.73
N ASP A 27 -3.66 14.07 7.97
CA ASP A 27 -3.95 13.18 9.10
C ASP A 27 -5.36 12.59 8.99
N ALA A 28 -5.55 11.38 9.49
CA ALA A 28 -6.85 10.70 9.48
C ALA A 28 -7.54 10.71 8.09
N SER A 29 -6.75 10.62 7.01
CA SER A 29 -7.23 10.67 5.63
C SER A 29 -7.20 9.31 4.95
N LEU A 30 -8.07 9.16 3.97
CA LEU A 30 -8.09 8.02 3.05
C LEU A 30 -7.68 8.54 1.66
N THR A 31 -6.46 8.21 1.23
CA THR A 31 -5.88 8.70 -0.02
C THR A 31 -5.58 7.53 -0.95
N ALA A 32 -6.06 7.62 -2.19
CA ALA A 32 -5.69 6.69 -3.25
C ALA A 32 -4.41 7.16 -3.97
N VAL A 33 -3.50 6.24 -4.27
CA VAL A 33 -2.39 6.46 -5.21
C VAL A 33 -2.76 5.77 -6.51
N ALA A 34 -3.05 6.57 -7.53
CA ALA A 34 -3.44 6.13 -8.86
C ALA A 34 -2.33 6.45 -9.89
N GLY A 35 -2.44 5.86 -11.07
CA GLY A 35 -1.51 6.09 -12.17
C GLY A 35 -1.22 4.83 -12.99
N PRO A 36 -0.50 4.95 -14.10
CA PRO A 36 -0.22 3.82 -15.00
C PRO A 36 0.69 2.78 -14.34
N ASN A 37 0.70 1.56 -14.93
CA ASN A 37 1.65 0.52 -14.53
C ASN A 37 3.08 0.98 -14.81
N GLY A 38 3.98 0.76 -13.85
CA GLY A 38 5.35 1.29 -13.89
C GLY A 38 5.48 2.76 -13.51
N GLY A 39 4.38 3.43 -13.10
CA GLY A 39 4.37 4.83 -12.64
C GLY A 39 4.98 5.08 -11.25
N GLY A 40 5.53 4.07 -10.58
CA GLY A 40 6.24 4.23 -9.31
C GLY A 40 5.36 4.13 -8.06
N LYS A 41 4.09 3.74 -8.17
CA LYS A 41 3.13 3.68 -7.05
C LYS A 41 3.60 2.78 -5.90
N SER A 42 3.92 1.51 -6.20
CA SER A 42 4.44 0.54 -5.20
C SER A 42 5.81 0.96 -4.66
N THR A 43 6.64 1.58 -5.51
CA THR A 43 7.94 2.11 -5.10
C THR A 43 7.77 3.26 -4.09
N LEU A 44 6.79 4.13 -4.28
CA LEU A 44 6.45 5.17 -3.30
C LEU A 44 6.04 4.56 -1.95
N LEU A 45 5.15 3.56 -1.94
CA LEU A 45 4.77 2.89 -0.69
C LEU A 45 5.98 2.21 -0.03
N LYS A 46 6.80 1.51 -0.81
CA LYS A 46 8.02 0.86 -0.30
C LYS A 46 9.05 1.87 0.23
N ALA A 47 9.13 3.06 -0.36
CA ALA A 47 9.96 4.15 0.16
C ALA A 47 9.41 4.72 1.48
N LEU A 48 8.08 4.85 1.62
CA LEU A 48 7.42 5.26 2.87
C LEU A 48 7.66 4.26 4.01
N VAL A 49 7.78 2.96 3.73
CA VAL A 49 8.11 1.92 4.74
C VAL A 49 9.61 1.81 5.01
N GLY A 50 10.44 2.38 4.13
CA GLY A 50 11.90 2.27 4.20
C GLY A 50 12.48 1.02 3.53
N PHE A 51 11.69 0.29 2.72
CA PHE A 51 12.18 -0.86 1.94
C PHE A 51 12.93 -0.46 0.69
N VAL A 52 12.68 0.76 0.19
CA VAL A 52 13.41 1.36 -0.92
C VAL A 52 14.11 2.61 -0.39
N PRO A 53 15.43 2.75 -0.57
CA PRO A 53 16.17 3.90 -0.10
C PRO A 53 15.78 5.16 -0.86
N LEU A 54 15.79 6.29 -0.16
CA LEU A 54 15.68 7.59 -0.79
C LEU A 54 17.03 7.95 -1.41
N MET A 55 17.02 8.33 -2.68
CA MET A 55 18.19 8.88 -3.37
C MET A 55 18.38 10.35 -3.05
N THR A 56 17.26 11.10 -2.99
CA THR A 56 17.23 12.51 -2.57
C THR A 56 15.93 12.81 -1.83
N GLY A 57 15.89 13.94 -1.14
CA GLY A 57 14.71 14.39 -0.43
C GLY A 57 14.56 13.79 0.96
N ARG A 58 13.40 14.01 1.56
CA ARG A 58 13.08 13.51 2.91
C ARG A 58 11.57 13.31 3.08
N ILE A 59 11.23 12.43 4.03
CA ILE A 59 9.85 12.20 4.49
C ILE A 59 9.79 12.61 5.96
N ASP A 60 8.85 13.47 6.30
CA ASP A 60 8.49 13.78 7.67
C ASP A 60 7.17 13.09 8.02
N PHE A 61 7.23 12.15 8.92
CA PHE A 61 6.07 11.37 9.37
C PHE A 61 5.26 12.08 10.47
N GLY A 62 5.62 13.31 10.85
CA GLY A 62 4.89 14.08 11.86
C GLY A 62 4.78 13.35 13.20
N GLY A 63 5.80 12.59 13.61
CA GLY A 63 5.82 11.86 14.87
C GLY A 63 5.17 10.47 14.84
N ILE A 64 4.77 9.95 13.67
CA ILE A 64 4.44 8.51 13.49
C ILE A 64 5.77 7.73 13.51
N LYS A 65 5.86 6.72 14.36
CA LYS A 65 7.04 5.85 14.46
C LYS A 65 6.93 4.69 13.47
N SER A 66 8.04 4.05 13.14
CA SER A 66 8.07 2.86 12.27
C SER A 66 7.14 1.74 12.76
N ASP A 67 7.05 1.54 14.07
CA ASP A 67 6.20 0.53 14.69
C ASP A 67 4.69 0.84 14.57
N ASP A 68 4.34 2.10 14.29
CA ASP A 68 2.97 2.57 14.08
C ASP A 68 2.56 2.54 12.60
N ILE A 69 3.40 1.96 11.72
CA ILE A 69 3.15 1.82 10.29
C ILE A 69 2.82 0.37 9.97
N ALA A 70 1.66 0.13 9.37
CA ALA A 70 1.30 -1.16 8.80
C ALA A 70 1.45 -1.12 7.28
N TYR A 71 2.05 -2.16 6.70
CA TYR A 71 2.19 -2.30 5.27
C TYR A 71 1.64 -3.65 4.79
N LEU A 72 0.78 -3.57 3.77
CA LEU A 72 0.29 -4.72 3.04
C LEU A 72 0.85 -4.67 1.61
N PRO A 73 1.82 -5.52 1.27
CA PRO A 73 2.35 -5.62 -0.09
C PRO A 73 1.35 -6.28 -1.04
N GLN A 74 1.63 -6.24 -2.33
CA GLN A 74 0.84 -6.96 -3.33
C GLN A 74 0.77 -8.46 -3.01
N GLN A 75 -0.37 -9.09 -3.30
CA GLN A 75 -0.63 -10.48 -2.91
C GLN A 75 0.39 -11.49 -3.41
N PHE A 76 0.93 -11.30 -4.61
CA PHE A 76 1.93 -12.23 -5.18
C PHE A 76 3.31 -12.11 -4.52
N GLU A 77 3.57 -11.05 -3.74
CA GLU A 77 4.80 -10.91 -2.96
C GLU A 77 4.75 -11.71 -1.64
N ILE A 78 3.57 -12.25 -1.26
CA ILE A 78 3.38 -13.00 -0.02
C ILE A 78 3.35 -14.50 -0.34
N ASP A 79 4.39 -15.21 0.11
CA ASP A 79 4.45 -16.66 -0.03
C ASP A 79 3.38 -17.32 0.86
N ARG A 80 2.51 -18.14 0.25
CA ARG A 80 1.43 -18.88 0.90
C ARG A 80 1.74 -20.37 1.08
N THR A 81 2.90 -20.83 0.65
CA THR A 81 3.28 -22.25 0.69
C THR A 81 3.64 -22.73 2.09
N PHE A 82 3.90 -21.80 3.01
CA PHE A 82 4.16 -22.14 4.42
C PHE A 82 2.94 -22.80 5.10
N THR A 83 3.19 -23.88 5.84
CA THR A 83 2.20 -24.55 6.70
C THR A 83 1.97 -23.76 7.99
N ILE A 84 1.47 -22.54 7.88
CA ILE A 84 1.11 -21.67 9.00
C ILE A 84 -0.41 -21.59 9.11
N SER A 85 -0.95 -21.53 10.35
CA SER A 85 -2.38 -21.36 10.54
C SER A 85 -2.82 -19.90 10.35
N VAL A 86 -4.10 -19.70 10.06
CA VAL A 86 -4.71 -18.37 9.90
C VAL A 86 -4.47 -17.51 11.15
N ILE A 87 -4.69 -18.06 12.35
CA ILE A 87 -4.49 -17.30 13.59
C ILE A 87 -3.02 -16.91 13.79
N ASP A 88 -2.09 -17.79 13.41
CA ASP A 88 -0.66 -17.47 13.57
C ASP A 88 -0.23 -16.34 12.64
N VAL A 89 -0.77 -16.27 11.41
CA VAL A 89 -0.53 -15.12 10.51
C VAL A 89 -1.04 -13.82 11.12
N VAL A 90 -2.23 -13.84 11.74
CA VAL A 90 -2.77 -12.65 12.40
C VAL A 90 -1.93 -12.26 13.61
N LEU A 91 -1.49 -13.24 14.41
CA LEU A 91 -0.61 -13.01 15.55
C LEU A 91 0.71 -12.35 15.16
N LEU A 92 1.28 -12.64 13.97
CA LEU A 92 2.48 -11.96 13.47
C LEU A 92 2.28 -10.44 13.36
N GLY A 93 1.05 -9.95 13.21
CA GLY A 93 0.75 -8.52 13.25
C GLY A 93 1.11 -7.83 14.56
N ASN A 94 1.19 -8.57 15.68
CA ASN A 94 1.58 -8.01 16.98
C ASN A 94 3.10 -7.82 17.16
N TRP A 95 3.94 -8.31 16.23
CA TRP A 95 5.40 -8.31 16.41
C TRP A 95 5.99 -6.90 16.59
N SER A 96 5.51 -5.91 15.86
CA SER A 96 5.96 -4.52 16.02
C SER A 96 5.76 -4.00 17.44
N ARG A 97 4.67 -4.43 18.10
CA ARG A 97 4.29 -3.98 19.45
C ARG A 97 4.93 -4.78 20.57
N THR A 98 5.11 -6.08 20.37
CA THR A 98 5.59 -7.02 21.42
C THR A 98 7.10 -7.27 21.34
N GLY A 99 7.71 -7.07 20.18
CA GLY A 99 9.08 -7.49 19.89
C GLY A 99 9.20 -9.00 19.66
N ALA A 100 10.24 -9.40 18.93
CA ALA A 100 10.44 -10.79 18.46
C ALA A 100 10.70 -11.81 19.59
N TYR A 101 11.09 -11.36 20.78
CA TYR A 101 11.52 -12.23 21.89
C TYR A 101 10.48 -12.41 23.00
N LYS A 102 9.36 -11.71 22.93
CA LYS A 102 8.31 -11.85 23.95
C LYS A 102 7.27 -12.89 23.52
N PRO A 103 6.92 -13.86 24.37
CA PRO A 103 5.89 -14.83 24.03
C PRO A 103 4.53 -14.15 23.85
N MET A 104 3.81 -14.52 22.80
CA MET A 104 2.44 -14.08 22.59
C MET A 104 1.51 -14.82 23.56
N GLY A 105 0.98 -14.09 24.53
CA GLY A 105 0.11 -14.64 25.58
C GLY A 105 -1.36 -14.75 25.16
N LYS A 106 -2.20 -15.18 26.10
CA LYS A 106 -3.66 -15.35 25.91
C LYS A 106 -4.36 -14.09 25.39
N LEU A 107 -3.89 -12.90 25.80
CA LEU A 107 -4.44 -11.62 25.36
C LEU A 107 -4.26 -11.43 23.84
N HIS A 108 -3.06 -11.65 23.32
CA HIS A 108 -2.80 -11.51 21.87
C HIS A 108 -3.61 -12.51 21.05
N LYS A 109 -3.79 -13.75 21.58
CA LYS A 109 -4.63 -14.75 20.92
C LYS A 109 -6.10 -14.31 20.88
N LYS A 110 -6.59 -13.68 21.96
CA LYS A 110 -7.94 -13.10 21.98
C LYS A 110 -8.07 -11.97 20.97
N GLU A 111 -7.14 -10.99 20.94
CA GLU A 111 -7.10 -9.89 19.99
C GLU A 111 -7.09 -10.41 18.53
N ALA A 112 -6.33 -11.46 18.24
CA ALA A 112 -6.29 -12.08 16.91
C ALA A 112 -7.63 -12.75 16.53
N LEU A 113 -8.30 -13.42 17.47
CA LEU A 113 -9.63 -14.02 17.23
C LEU A 113 -10.69 -12.94 17.03
N ASP A 114 -10.65 -11.87 17.82
CA ASP A 114 -11.56 -10.73 17.69
C ASP A 114 -11.37 -10.06 16.30
N ALA A 115 -10.13 -9.83 15.87
CA ALA A 115 -9.83 -9.30 14.55
C ALA A 115 -10.28 -10.23 13.40
N LEU A 116 -10.15 -11.55 13.56
CA LEU A 116 -10.68 -12.51 12.59
C LEU A 116 -12.21 -12.50 12.55
N ALA A 117 -12.87 -12.24 13.67
CA ALA A 117 -14.33 -12.10 13.70
C ALA A 117 -14.80 -10.83 12.96
N GLU A 118 -14.05 -9.73 13.06
CA GLU A 118 -14.36 -8.48 12.33
C GLU A 118 -14.34 -8.63 10.79
N VAL A 119 -13.64 -9.65 10.27
CA VAL A 119 -13.53 -9.94 8.83
C VAL A 119 -14.17 -11.28 8.43
N ASP A 120 -15.05 -11.83 9.26
CA ASP A 120 -15.78 -13.10 9.06
C ASP A 120 -14.87 -14.33 8.84
N MET A 121 -13.69 -14.34 9.48
CA MET A 121 -12.71 -15.43 9.37
C MET A 121 -12.48 -16.22 10.64
N ALA A 122 -13.23 -15.98 11.72
CA ALA A 122 -13.04 -16.65 13.02
C ALA A 122 -13.15 -18.18 12.93
N ALA A 123 -14.09 -18.70 12.12
CA ALA A 123 -14.26 -20.14 11.92
C ALA A 123 -13.09 -20.83 11.20
N PHE A 124 -12.21 -20.04 10.58
CA PHE A 124 -11.04 -20.52 9.83
C PHE A 124 -9.74 -20.43 10.63
N ALA A 125 -9.77 -19.94 11.87
CA ALA A 125 -8.59 -19.62 12.68
C ALA A 125 -7.51 -20.72 12.74
N SER A 126 -7.91 -21.98 12.84
CA SER A 126 -6.99 -23.13 12.90
C SER A 126 -6.63 -23.73 11.54
N ARG A 127 -7.20 -23.23 10.43
CA ARG A 127 -6.92 -23.77 9.09
C ARG A 127 -5.56 -23.30 8.59
N PRO A 128 -4.85 -24.11 7.81
CA PRO A 128 -3.64 -23.68 7.12
C PRO A 128 -3.99 -22.65 6.02
N VAL A 129 -3.17 -21.61 5.86
CA VAL A 129 -3.42 -20.52 4.92
C VAL A 129 -3.47 -20.98 3.45
N VAL A 130 -2.77 -22.05 3.11
CA VAL A 130 -2.77 -22.63 1.76
C VAL A 130 -4.17 -23.12 1.32
N SER A 131 -5.06 -23.42 2.26
CA SER A 131 -6.43 -23.88 1.97
C SER A 131 -7.44 -22.77 1.71
N LEU A 132 -7.03 -21.51 1.83
CA LEU A 132 -7.92 -20.36 1.69
C LEU A 132 -8.06 -19.92 0.23
N SER A 133 -9.28 -19.46 -0.14
CA SER A 133 -9.47 -18.71 -1.38
C SER A 133 -8.72 -17.36 -1.32
N THR A 134 -8.55 -16.70 -2.48
CA THR A 134 -7.89 -15.40 -2.56
C THR A 134 -8.60 -14.34 -1.70
N GLY A 135 -9.93 -14.28 -1.75
CA GLY A 135 -10.71 -13.34 -0.92
C GLY A 135 -10.62 -13.65 0.58
N GLN A 136 -10.67 -14.95 0.97
CA GLN A 136 -10.47 -15.36 2.37
C GLN A 136 -9.06 -14.98 2.87
N TRP A 137 -8.04 -15.20 2.06
CA TRP A 137 -6.68 -14.80 2.38
C TRP A 137 -6.58 -13.29 2.60
N GLN A 138 -7.18 -12.49 1.72
CA GLN A 138 -7.19 -11.04 1.86
C GLN A 138 -7.83 -10.58 3.17
N ARG A 139 -8.96 -11.19 3.56
CA ARG A 139 -9.60 -10.93 4.86
C ARG A 139 -8.65 -11.23 6.03
N VAL A 140 -7.88 -12.33 5.97
CA VAL A 140 -6.88 -12.67 6.99
C VAL A 140 -5.78 -11.61 7.06
N LEU A 141 -5.32 -11.10 5.92
CA LEU A 141 -4.33 -10.01 5.88
C LEU A 141 -4.88 -8.71 6.47
N PHE A 142 -6.16 -8.40 6.27
CA PHE A 142 -6.82 -7.27 6.94
C PHE A 142 -6.92 -7.51 8.46
N ALA A 143 -7.29 -8.71 8.93
CA ALA A 143 -7.25 -9.05 10.35
C ALA A 143 -5.85 -8.85 10.96
N ARG A 144 -4.78 -9.21 10.21
CA ARG A 144 -3.40 -8.94 10.63
C ARG A 144 -3.12 -7.45 10.78
N ILE A 145 -3.67 -6.58 9.92
CA ILE A 145 -3.52 -5.12 10.04
C ILE A 145 -4.27 -4.60 11.27
N ILE A 146 -5.48 -5.12 11.57
CA ILE A 146 -6.28 -4.72 12.73
C ILE A 146 -5.47 -4.88 14.02
N VAL A 147 -4.81 -6.02 14.22
CA VAL A 147 -4.04 -6.26 15.46
C VAL A 147 -2.78 -5.40 15.58
N GLN A 148 -2.26 -4.85 14.48
CA GLN A 148 -1.12 -3.92 14.51
C GLN A 148 -1.46 -2.60 15.18
N ARG A 149 -2.74 -2.16 15.14
CA ARG A 149 -3.20 -0.87 15.68
C ARG A 149 -2.37 0.29 15.15
N ALA A 150 -2.01 0.24 13.89
CA ALA A 150 -1.17 1.23 13.24
C ALA A 150 -1.88 2.58 13.11
N ARG A 151 -1.10 3.67 13.12
CA ARG A 151 -1.57 5.03 12.84
C ARG A 151 -1.50 5.38 11.35
N LEU A 152 -0.62 4.70 10.62
CA LEU A 152 -0.48 4.78 9.18
C LEU A 152 -0.61 3.37 8.58
N ILE A 153 -1.52 3.22 7.63
CA ILE A 153 -1.72 1.97 6.89
C ILE A 153 -1.41 2.23 5.42
N LEU A 154 -0.50 1.44 4.88
CA LEU A 154 -0.08 1.46 3.48
C LEU A 154 -0.53 0.18 2.81
N LEU A 155 -1.34 0.27 1.77
CA LEU A 155 -1.94 -0.87 1.08
C LEU A 155 -1.54 -0.85 -0.39
N ASP A 156 -0.90 -1.91 -0.86
CA ASP A 156 -0.49 -2.03 -2.26
C ASP A 156 -1.43 -2.99 -3.01
N GLU A 157 -2.37 -2.43 -3.77
CA GLU A 157 -3.40 -3.16 -4.53
C GLU A 157 -4.20 -4.19 -3.70
N PRO A 158 -4.78 -3.79 -2.56
CA PRO A 158 -5.38 -4.74 -1.63
C PRO A 158 -6.63 -5.44 -2.16
N PHE A 159 -7.21 -4.99 -3.26
CA PHE A 159 -8.44 -5.52 -3.85
C PHE A 159 -8.21 -6.29 -5.16
N ALA A 160 -6.94 -6.53 -5.54
CA ALA A 160 -6.63 -7.30 -6.73
C ALA A 160 -7.13 -8.75 -6.62
N ALA A 161 -7.79 -9.23 -7.67
CA ALA A 161 -8.26 -10.62 -7.80
C ALA A 161 -9.25 -11.08 -6.70
N ILE A 162 -10.01 -10.16 -6.08
CA ILE A 162 -11.11 -10.48 -5.18
C ILE A 162 -12.46 -10.05 -5.78
N ASP A 163 -13.53 -10.68 -5.33
CA ASP A 163 -14.88 -10.39 -5.80
C ASP A 163 -15.38 -9.03 -5.30
N GLY A 164 -16.39 -8.48 -6.02
CA GLY A 164 -16.93 -7.16 -5.72
C GLY A 164 -17.58 -7.05 -4.34
N HIS A 165 -18.21 -8.12 -3.83
CA HIS A 165 -18.85 -8.12 -2.51
C HIS A 165 -17.79 -7.97 -1.40
N THR A 166 -16.77 -8.82 -1.42
CA THR A 166 -15.62 -8.75 -0.49
C THR A 166 -14.90 -7.40 -0.60
N THR A 167 -14.73 -6.87 -1.82
CA THR A 167 -14.14 -5.53 -2.03
C THR A 167 -14.92 -4.44 -1.29
N LEU A 168 -16.24 -4.43 -1.40
CA LEU A 168 -17.08 -3.42 -0.74
C LEU A 168 -17.04 -3.51 0.78
N GLU A 169 -17.03 -4.72 1.35
CA GLU A 169 -16.92 -4.91 2.80
C GLU A 169 -15.58 -4.42 3.35
N LEU A 170 -14.47 -4.80 2.70
CA LEU A 170 -13.14 -4.34 3.09
C LEU A 170 -12.99 -2.81 2.90
N MET A 171 -13.62 -2.23 1.87
CA MET A 171 -13.66 -0.79 1.67
C MET A 171 -14.41 -0.06 2.79
N GLN A 172 -15.51 -0.63 3.31
CA GLN A 172 -16.20 -0.09 4.48
C GLN A 172 -15.28 -0.09 5.71
N GLN A 173 -14.51 -1.16 5.89
CA GLN A 173 -13.52 -1.25 6.97
C GLN A 173 -12.47 -0.16 6.87
N LEU A 174 -11.91 0.11 5.68
CA LEU A 174 -10.95 1.21 5.47
C LEU A 174 -11.57 2.57 5.84
N LYS A 175 -12.80 2.82 5.42
CA LYS A 175 -13.51 4.06 5.76
C LYS A 175 -13.71 4.21 7.27
N GLN A 176 -14.01 3.11 7.95
CA GLN A 176 -14.16 3.12 9.40
C GLN A 176 -12.82 3.42 10.11
N TRP A 177 -11.72 2.84 9.66
CA TRP A 177 -10.39 3.13 10.20
C TRP A 177 -10.01 4.61 10.01
N GLY A 178 -10.27 5.18 8.82
CA GLY A 178 -10.06 6.61 8.58
C GLY A 178 -10.86 7.50 9.54
N ARG A 179 -12.15 7.17 9.78
CA ARG A 179 -12.98 7.89 10.76
C ARG A 179 -12.47 7.76 12.19
N ASN A 180 -11.77 6.67 12.51
CA ASN A 180 -11.17 6.42 13.81
C ASN A 180 -9.76 7.06 13.95
N GLY A 181 -9.35 7.92 13.03
CA GLY A 181 -8.11 8.68 13.13
C GLY A 181 -6.90 8.00 12.49
N VAL A 182 -7.08 6.93 11.70
CA VAL A 182 -5.99 6.27 10.99
C VAL A 182 -5.78 6.93 9.63
N THR A 183 -4.53 7.21 9.29
CA THR A 183 -4.16 7.67 7.94
C THR A 183 -3.95 6.45 7.04
N ILE A 184 -4.60 6.43 5.88
CA ILE A 184 -4.57 5.29 4.95
C ILE A 184 -4.14 5.78 3.57
N ILE A 185 -3.10 5.15 3.02
CA ILE A 185 -2.61 5.37 1.66
C ILE A 185 -2.73 4.05 0.91
N CYS A 186 -3.51 4.03 -0.17
CA CYS A 186 -3.88 2.82 -0.88
C CYS A 186 -3.56 2.94 -2.37
N VAL A 187 -2.69 2.09 -2.89
CA VAL A 187 -2.48 1.98 -4.35
C VAL A 187 -3.67 1.27 -4.97
N MET A 188 -4.25 1.91 -5.99
CA MET A 188 -5.47 1.45 -6.66
C MET A 188 -5.30 1.47 -8.18
N HIS A 189 -5.89 0.46 -8.85
CA HIS A 189 -5.98 0.42 -10.32
C HIS A 189 -7.39 0.77 -10.83
N ASP A 190 -8.42 0.42 -10.08
CA ASP A 190 -9.81 0.70 -10.46
C ASP A 190 -10.17 2.15 -10.11
N LEU A 191 -10.16 3.02 -11.13
CA LEU A 191 -10.50 4.43 -10.98
C LEU A 191 -11.96 4.65 -10.58
N ASN A 192 -12.87 3.71 -10.87
CA ASN A 192 -14.28 3.82 -10.46
C ASN A 192 -14.41 3.62 -8.95
N LEU A 193 -13.69 2.64 -8.39
CA LEU A 193 -13.60 2.47 -6.94
C LEU A 193 -12.96 3.69 -6.28
N VAL A 194 -11.90 4.25 -6.89
CA VAL A 194 -11.26 5.47 -6.37
C VAL A 194 -12.24 6.63 -6.33
N ARG A 195 -12.94 6.93 -7.44
CA ARG A 195 -13.95 8.01 -7.52
C ARG A 195 -15.06 7.85 -6.49
N SER A 196 -15.50 6.60 -6.25
CA SER A 196 -16.64 6.32 -5.37
C SER A 196 -16.30 6.29 -3.88
N HIS A 197 -15.02 6.03 -3.54
CA HIS A 197 -14.68 5.69 -2.16
C HIS A 197 -13.56 6.51 -1.54
N PHE A 198 -12.68 7.13 -2.33
CA PHE A 198 -11.55 7.89 -1.81
C PHE A 198 -11.77 9.40 -1.96
N PRO A 199 -11.75 10.17 -0.86
CA PRO A 199 -11.93 11.62 -0.93
C PRO A 199 -10.69 12.32 -1.50
N GLN A 200 -9.49 11.74 -1.31
CA GLN A 200 -8.22 12.29 -1.73
C GLN A 200 -7.51 11.32 -2.67
N SER A 201 -6.78 11.86 -3.63
CA SER A 201 -5.96 11.07 -4.55
C SER A 201 -4.62 11.73 -4.86
N LEU A 202 -3.65 10.88 -5.16
CA LEU A 202 -2.37 11.23 -5.76
C LEU A 202 -2.28 10.51 -7.10
N LEU A 203 -2.15 11.24 -8.20
CA LEU A 203 -1.90 10.69 -9.53
C LEU A 203 -0.41 10.77 -9.84
N LEU A 204 0.21 9.60 -9.98
CA LEU A 204 1.65 9.42 -10.14
C LEU A 204 1.98 8.71 -11.45
N SER A 205 2.88 9.31 -12.24
CA SER A 205 3.50 8.70 -13.41
C SER A 205 5.00 8.98 -13.39
N ARG A 206 5.73 8.29 -12.49
CA ARG A 206 7.10 8.54 -12.05
C ARG A 206 7.30 9.91 -11.39
N GLU A 207 6.62 10.91 -11.85
CA GLU A 207 6.52 12.24 -11.27
C GLU A 207 5.09 12.53 -10.83
N LEU A 208 4.94 13.57 -10.01
CA LEU A 208 3.63 14.06 -9.61
C LEU A 208 2.89 14.64 -10.82
N ILE A 209 1.68 14.13 -11.09
CA ILE A 209 0.75 14.74 -12.04
C ILE A 209 -0.20 15.67 -11.30
N ALA A 210 -0.91 15.14 -10.30
CA ALA A 210 -1.83 15.91 -9.49
C ALA A 210 -1.98 15.28 -8.10
N TRP A 211 -2.27 16.10 -7.08
CA TRP A 211 -2.51 15.67 -5.70
C TRP A 211 -3.56 16.55 -5.04
N GLY A 212 -4.64 15.98 -4.55
CA GLY A 212 -5.73 16.74 -3.93
C GLY A 212 -7.04 15.98 -3.88
N SER A 213 -8.16 16.67 -4.04
CA SER A 213 -9.47 16.02 -4.10
C SER A 213 -9.51 15.02 -5.27
N THR A 214 -10.13 13.86 -5.05
CA THR A 214 -10.22 12.82 -6.09
C THR A 214 -10.91 13.33 -7.36
N ALA A 215 -11.89 14.22 -7.23
CA ALA A 215 -12.61 14.80 -8.37
C ALA A 215 -11.68 15.64 -9.27
N ASP A 216 -10.82 16.45 -8.67
CA ASP A 216 -9.88 17.31 -9.40
C ASP A 216 -8.72 16.49 -9.96
N VAL A 217 -8.17 15.58 -9.17
CA VAL A 217 -6.99 14.76 -9.54
C VAL A 217 -7.31 13.82 -10.69
N LEU A 218 -8.49 13.19 -10.73
CA LEU A 218 -8.90 12.26 -11.77
C LEU A 218 -9.68 12.94 -12.89
N SER A 219 -9.38 14.20 -13.24
CA SER A 219 -9.88 14.85 -14.44
C SER A 219 -9.35 14.14 -15.71
N GLU A 220 -10.06 14.29 -16.83
CA GLU A 220 -9.62 13.73 -18.12
C GLU A 220 -8.23 14.24 -18.51
N GLU A 221 -7.99 15.53 -18.37
CA GLU A 221 -6.70 16.18 -18.66
C GLU A 221 -5.54 15.55 -17.87
N ASN A 222 -5.71 15.35 -16.57
CA ASN A 222 -4.68 14.74 -15.73
C ASN A 222 -4.43 13.26 -16.08
N LEU A 223 -5.48 12.53 -16.44
CA LEU A 223 -5.37 11.11 -16.84
C LEU A 223 -4.65 10.99 -18.19
N GLU A 224 -4.94 11.85 -19.15
CA GLU A 224 -4.22 11.92 -20.43
C GLU A 224 -2.74 12.26 -20.20
N ALA A 225 -2.43 13.31 -19.42
CA ALA A 225 -1.07 13.67 -19.06
C ALA A 225 -0.28 12.52 -18.40
N ALA A 226 -0.95 11.72 -17.55
CA ALA A 226 -0.32 10.56 -16.92
C ALA A 226 0.04 9.45 -17.91
N LEU A 227 -0.78 9.26 -18.96
CA LEU A 227 -0.54 8.27 -20.02
C LEU A 227 0.55 8.74 -20.99
N GLU A 228 0.55 10.00 -21.40
CA GLU A 228 1.57 10.58 -22.27
C GLU A 228 2.97 10.49 -21.67
N ARG A 229 3.10 10.82 -20.38
CA ARG A 229 4.40 10.68 -19.67
C ARG A 229 4.90 9.26 -19.64
N ARG A 230 4.01 8.26 -19.54
CA ARG A 230 4.40 6.85 -19.66
C ARG A 230 5.04 6.53 -21.00
N GLY A 231 4.48 7.03 -22.11
CA GLY A 231 5.00 6.81 -23.46
C GLY A 231 6.40 7.39 -23.65
N SER A 232 6.61 8.62 -23.22
CA SER A 232 7.89 9.32 -23.36
C SER A 232 9.03 8.64 -22.58
N TRP A 233 8.75 8.03 -21.43
CA TRP A 233 9.75 7.27 -20.67
C TRP A 233 10.08 5.92 -21.29
N GLN A 234 9.13 5.22 -21.90
CA GLN A 234 9.41 3.99 -22.66
C GLN A 234 10.32 4.24 -23.85
N GLU A 235 10.06 5.26 -24.62
CA GLU A 235 10.92 5.65 -25.76
C GLU A 235 12.34 6.06 -25.31
N SER A 236 12.49 6.67 -24.14
CA SER A 236 13.82 7.02 -23.61
C SER A 236 14.61 5.81 -23.14
N LEU A 237 13.97 4.79 -22.61
CA LEU A 237 14.62 3.53 -22.21
C LEU A 237 15.09 2.75 -23.44
N GLU A 238 14.24 2.61 -24.47
CA GLU A 238 14.62 1.96 -25.74
C GLU A 238 15.81 2.66 -26.41
N ARG A 239 15.87 4.00 -26.39
CA ARG A 239 17.04 4.75 -26.90
C ARG A 239 18.30 4.56 -26.07
N CYS A 240 18.19 4.35 -24.75
CA CYS A 240 19.34 4.05 -23.90
C CYS A 240 19.90 2.64 -24.15
N GLU A 241 19.04 1.65 -24.40
CA GLU A 241 19.47 0.27 -24.73
C GLU A 241 20.17 0.22 -26.09
N ILE A 242 19.64 0.88 -27.13
CA ILE A 242 20.26 0.95 -28.46
C ILE A 242 21.65 1.63 -28.41
N ASN A 243 21.81 2.69 -27.64
CA ASN A 243 23.10 3.37 -27.49
C ASN A 243 24.10 2.63 -26.58
N GLY A 244 23.63 1.67 -25.76
CA GLY A 244 24.47 0.80 -24.94
C GLY A 244 25.15 -0.32 -25.72
N GLU A 245 24.50 -0.85 -26.73
CA GLU A 245 25.04 -1.90 -27.61
C GLU A 245 26.10 -1.40 -28.60
N GLU A 246 25.99 -0.15 -29.07
CA GLU A 246 27.00 0.47 -29.98
C GLU A 246 28.34 0.81 -29.32
N ARG A 247 28.43 0.78 -27.97
CA ARG A 247 29.70 1.05 -27.25
C ARG A 247 30.45 -0.18 -26.82
N SER A 248 29.96 -1.39 -27.17
CA SER A 248 30.58 -2.68 -26.81
C SER A 248 31.06 -3.46 -28.03
N ALA A 249 31.20 -2.84 -29.20
CA ALA A 249 31.74 -3.43 -30.43
C ALA A 249 33.12 -2.84 -30.78
#